data_3dd48a825e763be3ddf2fcc9df9bb5e4
#
_entry.id   3dd48a825e763be3ddf2fcc9df9bb5e4
#
_cell.length_a   1.000
_cell.length_b   1.000
_cell.length_c   1.000
_cell.angle_alpha   90.00
_cell.angle_beta   90.00
_cell.angle_gamma   90.00
#
_symmetry.space_group_name_H-M   'P 1'
#
loop_
_entity.id
_entity.type
_entity.pdbx_description
1 polymer ?
#
loop_
_entity_poly.entity_id
_entity_poly.type
_entity_poly.pdbx_seq_one_letter_code
_entity_poly.pdbx_strand_id
1 'polypeptide(L)' 'MKHDYYETLGVGKSASKEEIKSAYRKQAMAWHPDKNKSPEAEEKFKEINEAY' A
#
# COMPACT_ATOMS: atom_id res chain seq x y z
N MET A 1 -8.22 -10.29 -5.36
CA MET A 1 -7.63 -9.49 -4.27
C MET A 1 -7.60 -10.27 -2.98
N LYS A 2 -6.55 -10.08 -2.20
CA LYS A 2 -6.40 -10.75 -0.93
C LYS A 2 -7.28 -10.07 0.12
N HIS A 3 -7.71 -10.84 1.13
CA HIS A 3 -8.62 -10.29 2.13
C HIS A 3 -8.01 -9.18 2.98
N ASP A 4 -6.69 -9.16 3.16
CA ASP A 4 -6.01 -8.08 3.90
C ASP A 4 -5.59 -6.92 3.02
N TYR A 5 -6.08 -6.89 1.81
CA TYR A 5 -5.84 -5.81 0.87
C TYR A 5 -6.20 -4.44 1.46
N TYR A 6 -7.38 -4.35 2.03
CA TYR A 6 -7.85 -3.09 2.63
C TYR A 6 -7.02 -2.70 3.84
N GLU A 7 -6.64 -3.67 4.64
CA GLU A 7 -5.83 -3.43 5.82
C GLU A 7 -4.44 -2.97 5.44
N THR A 8 -3.84 -3.60 4.43
CA THR A 8 -2.51 -3.24 3.95
C THR A 8 -2.48 -1.80 3.46
N LEU A 9 -3.52 -1.37 2.77
CA LEU A 9 -3.62 -0.01 2.26
C LEU A 9 -4.16 0.98 3.29
N GLY A 10 -4.64 0.50 4.43
CA GLY A 10 -5.14 1.36 5.48
C GLY A 10 -6.49 1.99 5.16
N VAL A 11 -7.31 1.29 4.41
CA VAL A 11 -8.65 1.78 4.04
C VAL A 11 -9.72 0.82 4.53
N GLY A 12 -10.95 1.31 4.59
CA GLY A 12 -12.08 0.47 4.98
C GLY A 12 -12.52 -0.44 3.86
N LYS A 13 -13.23 -1.51 4.21
CA LYS A 13 -13.70 -2.48 3.22
C LYS A 13 -14.71 -1.89 2.24
N SER A 14 -15.33 -0.79 2.61
CA SER A 14 -16.29 -0.11 1.75
C SER A 14 -15.65 1.03 0.94
N ALA A 15 -14.34 1.12 0.93
CA ALA A 15 -13.65 2.16 0.20
C ALA A 15 -13.91 2.05 -1.29
N SER A 16 -14.06 3.20 -1.94
CA SER A 16 -14.26 3.25 -3.38
C SER A 16 -12.94 2.95 -4.11
N LYS A 17 -13.04 2.70 -5.41
CA LYS A 17 -11.85 2.46 -6.23
C LYS A 17 -10.89 3.65 -6.17
N GLU A 18 -11.42 4.85 -6.15
CA GLU A 18 -10.61 6.06 -6.08
C GLU A 18 -9.90 6.17 -4.75
N GLU A 19 -10.60 5.82 -3.67
CA GLU A 19 -10.00 5.83 -2.34
C GLU A 19 -8.88 4.79 -2.24
N ILE A 20 -9.11 3.62 -2.79
CA ILE A 20 -8.11 2.55 -2.82
C ILE A 20 -6.88 2.98 -3.60
N LYS A 21 -7.09 3.56 -4.77
CA LYS A 21 -6.00 4.04 -5.61
C LYS A 21 -5.20 5.14 -4.92
N SER A 22 -5.90 6.06 -4.27
CA SER A 22 -5.27 7.15 -3.54
C SER A 22 -4.44 6.62 -2.38
N ALA A 23 -4.98 5.66 -1.64
CA ALA A 23 -4.26 5.02 -0.54
C ALA A 23 -3.03 4.27 -1.04
N TYR A 24 -3.16 3.58 -2.16
CA TYR A 24 -2.04 2.88 -2.77
C TYR A 24 -0.89 3.85 -3.09
N ARG A 25 -1.23 4.98 -3.69
CA ARG A 25 -0.22 5.98 -4.04
C ARG A 25 0.51 6.51 -2.81
N LYS A 26 -0.25 6.81 -1.76
CA LYS A 26 0.33 7.30 -0.52
C LYS A 26 1.27 6.28 0.12
N GLN A 27 0.82 5.04 0.18
CA GLN A 27 1.63 3.98 0.76
C GLN A 27 2.87 3.71 -0.08
N ALA A 28 2.71 3.68 -1.39
CA ALA A 28 3.82 3.44 -2.29
C ALA A 28 4.87 4.53 -2.18
N MET A 29 4.45 5.78 -2.03
CA MET A 29 5.38 6.88 -1.85
C MET A 29 6.09 6.83 -0.50
N ALA A 30 5.36 6.45 0.54
CA ALA A 30 5.93 6.36 1.89
C ALA A 30 6.98 5.26 2.00
N TRP A 31 6.77 4.17 1.29
CA TRP A 31 7.64 2.99 1.39
C TRP A 31 8.48 2.74 0.14
N HIS A 32 8.55 3.73 -0.76
CA HIS A 32 9.35 3.57 -1.96
C HIS A 32 10.84 3.46 -1.60
N PRO A 33 11.56 2.45 -2.14
CA PRO A 33 12.96 2.24 -1.80
C PRO A 33 13.88 3.43 -2.09
N ASP A 34 13.50 4.27 -3.04
CA ASP A 34 14.28 5.45 -3.37
C ASP A 34 14.17 6.53 -2.29
N LYS A 35 13.02 6.60 -1.63
CA LYS A 35 12.76 7.60 -0.59
C LYS A 35 12.98 7.07 0.80
N ASN A 36 12.74 5.79 1.00
CA ASN A 36 12.89 5.15 2.29
C ASN A 36 13.90 4.02 2.16
N LYS A 37 15.07 4.21 2.74
CA LYS A 37 16.18 3.27 2.62
C LYS A 37 16.17 2.15 3.67
N SER A 38 15.17 2.12 4.53
CA SER A 38 15.11 1.09 5.55
C SER A 38 14.80 -0.29 4.93
N PRO A 39 15.26 -1.38 5.57
CA PRO A 39 14.93 -2.74 5.08
C PRO A 39 13.43 -3.00 5.07
N GLU A 40 12.70 -2.39 5.98
CA GLU A 40 11.25 -2.53 6.07
C GLU A 40 10.53 -1.93 4.87
N ALA A 41 11.10 -0.88 4.31
CA ALA A 41 10.48 -0.19 3.17
C ALA A 41 10.32 -1.11 1.98
N GLU A 42 11.32 -1.91 1.70
CA GLU A 42 11.29 -2.83 0.56
C GLU A 42 10.20 -3.88 0.74
N GLU A 43 10.09 -4.44 1.93
CA GLU A 43 9.06 -5.41 2.24
C GLU A 43 7.66 -4.80 2.16
N LYS A 44 7.51 -3.62 2.73
CA LYS A 44 6.22 -2.92 2.71
C LYS A 44 5.80 -2.57 1.30
N PHE A 45 6.74 -2.08 0.52
CA PHE A 45 6.46 -1.73 -0.87
C PHE A 45 5.99 -2.95 -1.67
N LYS A 46 6.64 -4.08 -1.44
CA LYS A 46 6.27 -5.33 -2.09
C LYS A 46 4.86 -5.76 -1.69
N GLU A 47 4.53 -5.68 -0.40
CA GLU A 47 3.21 -6.02 0.09
C GLU A 47 2.14 -5.13 -0.52
N ILE A 48 2.43 -3.84 -0.62
CA ILE A 48 1.50 -2.88 -1.19
C ILE A 48 1.22 -3.20 -2.65
N ASN A 49 2.24 -3.51 -3.41
CA ASN A 49 2.08 -3.88 -4.81
C ASN A 49 1.32 -5.19 -4.98
N GLU A 50 1.55 -6.14 -4.13
CA GLU A 50 0.82 -7.41 -4.17
C GLU A 50 -0.65 -7.23 -3.78
N ALA A 51 -0.92 -6.32 -2.83
CA ALA A 51 -2.27 -6.06 -2.39
C ALA A 51 -3.08 -5.33 -3.47
N TYR A 52 -2.46 -4.42 -4.17
CA TYR A 52 -3.13 -3.64 -5.20
C TYR A 52 -3.23 -4.43 -6.50
#